data_8213cf5798c40660c2b1cc0015a7a402
#
_entry.id   8213cf5798c40660c2b1cc0015a7a402
#
_cell.length_a   1.000
_cell.length_b   1.000
_cell.length_c   1.000
_cell.angle_alpha   90.00
_cell.angle_beta   90.00
_cell.angle_gamma   90.00
#
_symmetry.space_group_name_H-M   'P 1'
#
loop_
_entity.id
_entity.type
_entity.pdbx_description
1 polymer ?
#
loop_
_entity_poly.entity_id
_entity_poly.type
_entity_poly.pdbx_seq_one_letter_code
_entity_poly.pdbx_strand_id
1 'polypeptide(L)'
;MFNKARLENLHIMLTYNFANKGSDSLYEYLYKCIKNDIILENLDVHEKLPSKRSFAKNLGISVITVENAYEQLMAEGYIYSIPKKGFYVADLRELNLTKTLSVSPSSTLLSFKEKVPYLADFTSNQTDSEIFPFTIWARTMRELLNENQQQLMENPPCGGIMALRQAIADYLHAFRGMVVNPEQIIVGAGTEYLYGLLIQLLGDDKIYGIENPGYPKIAKIYDSMHVSYSAIDLDEHGVCIYSLEDHQIDIMHLSPSHHFPTGIITPISRRYELLGWASKDENRYIIEDDYDSELRLGGKPIPTLQSIDVSDKVIYMNTFTKTLSSTVRISYMVLPASLTELFYKKLSFY
;
A
#
# COMPACT_ATOMS: atom_id res chain seq x y z
N MET A 1 -35.66 -21.80 -51.08
CA MET A 1 -36.98 -21.27 -50.73
C MET A 1 -37.69 -22.31 -49.91
N PHE A 2 -37.51 -22.35 -48.64
CA PHE A 2 -38.37 -23.16 -47.75
C PHE A 2 -38.90 -22.27 -46.65
N ASN A 3 -40.17 -22.34 -46.47
CA ASN A 3 -41.13 -21.56 -45.69
C ASN A 3 -40.64 -21.09 -44.31
N LYS A 4 -40.51 -19.80 -44.17
CA LYS A 4 -40.26 -19.07 -42.91
C LYS A 4 -41.56 -18.53 -42.29
N ALA A 5 -42.65 -19.25 -42.46
CA ALA A 5 -43.97 -18.82 -42.01
C ALA A 5 -44.72 -20.02 -41.37
N ARG A 6 -44.30 -20.43 -40.17
CA ARG A 6 -45.12 -21.23 -39.23
C ARG A 6 -44.40 -21.63 -37.96
N LEU A 7 -43.82 -20.65 -37.22
CA LEU A 7 -43.32 -20.87 -35.84
C LEU A 7 -43.62 -19.66 -34.94
N GLU A 8 -44.73 -19.00 -35.20
CA GLU A 8 -45.31 -18.08 -34.24
C GLU A 8 -46.06 -18.89 -33.20
N ASN A 9 -45.60 -18.81 -31.93
CA ASN A 9 -46.16 -19.38 -30.70
C ASN A 9 -45.63 -20.76 -30.20
N LEU A 10 -44.36 -21.08 -30.35
CA LEU A 10 -43.72 -21.93 -29.37
C LEU A 10 -43.04 -21.06 -28.30
N HIS A 11 -43.73 -20.76 -27.20
CA HIS A 11 -43.10 -20.31 -25.99
C HIS A 11 -42.03 -21.34 -25.61
N ILE A 12 -40.76 -21.03 -25.79
CA ILE A 12 -39.67 -21.87 -25.29
C ILE A 12 -39.91 -22.04 -23.81
N MET A 13 -40.21 -23.25 -23.41
CA MET A 13 -40.49 -23.59 -22.02
C MET A 13 -39.15 -23.70 -21.31
N LEU A 14 -38.64 -22.57 -20.78
CA LEU A 14 -37.42 -22.57 -19.98
C LEU A 14 -37.58 -23.50 -18.78
N THR A 15 -36.73 -24.54 -18.73
CA THR A 15 -36.74 -25.54 -17.66
C THR A 15 -35.33 -25.68 -17.11
N TYR A 16 -35.19 -25.62 -15.78
CA TYR A 16 -33.90 -25.78 -15.09
C TYR A 16 -33.97 -26.89 -14.06
N ASN A 17 -32.92 -27.67 -14.00
CA ASN A 17 -32.82 -28.77 -13.04
C ASN A 17 -32.12 -28.33 -11.75
N PHE A 18 -32.86 -28.13 -10.69
CA PHE A 18 -32.33 -27.67 -9.40
C PHE A 18 -31.57 -28.74 -8.63
N ALA A 19 -31.51 -30.01 -9.09
CA ALA A 19 -30.66 -31.03 -8.47
C ALA A 19 -29.16 -30.63 -8.52
N ASN A 20 -28.76 -29.80 -9.48
CA ASN A 20 -27.38 -29.37 -9.69
C ASN A 20 -27.04 -28.02 -9.01
N LYS A 21 -27.90 -27.52 -8.13
CA LYS A 21 -27.70 -26.17 -7.52
C LYS A 21 -26.51 -26.11 -6.54
N GLY A 22 -25.98 -27.24 -6.08
CA GLY A 22 -24.91 -27.28 -5.08
C GLY A 22 -25.32 -26.58 -3.78
N SER A 23 -24.50 -25.66 -3.30
CA SER A 23 -24.74 -24.85 -2.10
C SER A 23 -25.55 -23.57 -2.36
N ASP A 24 -25.86 -23.26 -3.63
CA ASP A 24 -26.60 -22.05 -3.98
C ASP A 24 -28.04 -22.10 -3.47
N SER A 25 -28.59 -20.93 -3.13
CA SER A 25 -30.03 -20.81 -2.90
C SER A 25 -30.79 -20.98 -4.22
N LEU A 26 -32.10 -21.26 -4.14
CA LEU A 26 -32.92 -21.49 -5.35
C LEU A 26 -32.94 -20.29 -6.27
N TYR A 27 -33.00 -19.05 -5.72
CA TYR A 27 -33.02 -17.84 -6.55
C TYR A 27 -31.64 -17.56 -7.17
N GLU A 28 -30.55 -17.78 -6.46
CA GLU A 28 -29.18 -17.61 -6.99
C GLU A 28 -28.90 -18.58 -8.14
N TYR A 29 -29.31 -19.83 -7.97
CA TYR A 29 -29.15 -20.82 -9.02
C TYR A 29 -29.98 -20.45 -10.26
N LEU A 30 -31.26 -20.09 -10.09
CA LEU A 30 -32.12 -19.65 -11.18
C LEU A 30 -31.55 -18.41 -11.89
N TYR A 31 -31.09 -17.41 -11.13
CA TYR A 31 -30.42 -16.23 -11.65
C TYR A 31 -29.21 -16.60 -12.51
N LYS A 32 -28.31 -17.48 -12.01
CA LYS A 32 -27.13 -17.94 -12.75
C LYS A 32 -27.49 -18.66 -14.04
N CYS A 33 -28.51 -19.49 -14.01
CA CYS A 33 -28.98 -20.21 -15.21
C CYS A 33 -29.49 -19.25 -16.29
N ILE A 34 -30.38 -18.33 -15.95
CA ILE A 34 -30.92 -17.34 -16.91
C ILE A 34 -29.80 -16.44 -17.44
N LYS A 35 -28.93 -15.95 -16.56
CA LYS A 35 -27.77 -15.14 -16.93
C LYS A 35 -26.88 -15.85 -17.94
N ASN A 36 -26.56 -17.13 -17.70
CA ASN A 36 -25.77 -17.93 -18.63
C ASN A 36 -26.46 -18.12 -19.98
N ASP A 37 -27.77 -18.38 -19.99
CA ASP A 37 -28.52 -18.51 -21.24
C ASP A 37 -28.53 -17.21 -22.06
N ILE A 38 -28.58 -16.05 -21.39
CA ILE A 38 -28.47 -14.74 -22.05
C ILE A 38 -27.05 -14.54 -22.60
N ILE A 39 -26.01 -14.84 -21.81
CA ILE A 39 -24.60 -14.67 -22.23
C ILE A 39 -24.21 -15.62 -23.35
N LEU A 40 -24.72 -16.86 -23.33
CA LEU A 40 -24.49 -17.87 -24.37
C LEU A 40 -25.37 -17.71 -25.61
N GLU A 41 -26.19 -16.65 -25.67
CA GLU A 41 -27.14 -16.38 -26.76
C GLU A 41 -28.17 -17.51 -26.95
N ASN A 42 -28.46 -18.29 -25.91
CA ASN A 42 -29.55 -19.28 -25.91
C ASN A 42 -30.92 -18.60 -25.83
N LEU A 43 -30.96 -17.36 -25.35
CA LEU A 43 -32.11 -16.48 -25.33
C LEU A 43 -31.85 -15.29 -26.26
N ASP A 44 -32.77 -15.03 -27.19
CA ASP A 44 -32.63 -13.96 -28.17
C ASP A 44 -32.76 -12.58 -27.52
N VAL A 45 -32.07 -11.60 -28.08
CA VAL A 45 -32.23 -10.20 -27.67
C VAL A 45 -33.70 -9.75 -27.85
N HIS A 46 -34.23 -9.09 -26.84
CA HIS A 46 -35.63 -8.69 -26.75
C HIS A 46 -36.62 -9.86 -26.67
N GLU A 47 -36.14 -11.06 -26.45
CA GLU A 47 -37.01 -12.22 -26.17
C GLU A 47 -37.79 -12.00 -24.89
N LYS A 48 -39.06 -12.36 -24.91
CA LYS A 48 -39.95 -12.21 -23.77
C LYS A 48 -39.81 -13.39 -22.81
N LEU A 49 -39.42 -13.07 -21.59
CA LEU A 49 -39.37 -14.06 -20.51
C LEU A 49 -40.76 -14.42 -19.97
N PRO A 50 -40.95 -15.63 -19.39
CA PRO A 50 -42.18 -16.01 -18.75
C PRO A 50 -42.56 -15.05 -17.60
N SER A 51 -43.88 -14.90 -17.35
CA SER A 51 -44.31 -14.14 -16.17
C SER A 51 -43.84 -14.79 -14.87
N LYS A 52 -43.55 -14.05 -13.82
CA LYS A 52 -43.10 -14.56 -12.52
C LYS A 52 -43.99 -15.70 -12.04
N ARG A 53 -45.30 -15.62 -12.15
CA ARG A 53 -46.26 -16.66 -11.74
C ARG A 53 -46.22 -17.88 -12.64
N SER A 54 -46.17 -17.69 -13.95
CA SER A 54 -46.13 -18.80 -14.91
C SER A 54 -44.81 -19.56 -14.76
N PHE A 55 -43.70 -18.85 -14.60
CA PHE A 55 -42.39 -19.46 -14.47
C PHE A 55 -42.23 -20.24 -13.15
N ALA A 56 -42.69 -19.67 -12.03
CA ALA A 56 -42.72 -20.32 -10.74
C ALA A 56 -43.53 -21.65 -10.78
N LYS A 57 -44.69 -21.62 -11.45
CA LYS A 57 -45.52 -22.79 -11.62
C LYS A 57 -44.85 -23.88 -12.46
N ASN A 58 -44.17 -23.48 -13.55
CA ASN A 58 -43.47 -24.44 -14.45
C ASN A 58 -42.27 -25.08 -13.76
N LEU A 59 -41.53 -24.32 -12.95
CA LEU A 59 -40.35 -24.81 -12.26
C LEU A 59 -40.64 -25.49 -10.90
N GLY A 60 -41.89 -25.42 -10.42
CA GLY A 60 -42.25 -25.96 -9.09
C GLY A 60 -41.63 -25.21 -7.91
N ILE A 61 -41.36 -23.91 -8.05
CA ILE A 61 -40.75 -23.08 -7.02
C ILE A 61 -41.67 -21.90 -6.62
N SER A 62 -41.27 -21.14 -5.57
CA SER A 62 -42.05 -20.01 -5.12
C SER A 62 -41.97 -18.84 -6.10
N VAL A 63 -43.03 -18.02 -6.17
CA VAL A 63 -43.05 -16.79 -6.97
C VAL A 63 -41.99 -15.80 -6.50
N ILE A 64 -41.73 -15.73 -5.19
CA ILE A 64 -40.73 -14.88 -4.59
C ILE A 64 -39.32 -15.28 -5.07
N THR A 65 -39.05 -16.57 -5.25
CA THR A 65 -37.75 -17.04 -5.78
C THR A 65 -37.50 -16.53 -7.20
N VAL A 66 -38.52 -16.57 -8.07
CA VAL A 66 -38.43 -16.04 -9.43
C VAL A 66 -38.32 -14.51 -9.41
N GLU A 67 -39.06 -13.87 -8.51
CA GLU A 67 -39.02 -12.42 -8.33
C GLU A 67 -37.63 -11.93 -7.98
N ASN A 68 -37.00 -12.52 -6.96
CA ASN A 68 -35.64 -12.17 -6.55
C ASN A 68 -34.62 -12.39 -7.69
N ALA A 69 -34.74 -13.50 -8.44
CA ALA A 69 -33.87 -13.75 -9.59
C ALA A 69 -34.06 -12.70 -10.71
N TYR A 70 -35.31 -12.32 -11.00
CA TYR A 70 -35.59 -11.29 -11.99
C TYR A 70 -35.16 -9.90 -11.54
N GLU A 71 -35.33 -9.56 -10.27
CA GLU A 71 -34.85 -8.29 -9.72
C GLU A 71 -33.32 -8.18 -9.81
N GLN A 72 -32.62 -9.26 -9.50
CA GLN A 72 -31.16 -9.31 -9.65
C GLN A 72 -30.74 -9.13 -11.12
N LEU A 73 -31.38 -9.85 -12.05
CA LEU A 73 -31.11 -9.73 -13.49
C LEU A 73 -31.42 -8.32 -14.01
N MET A 74 -32.47 -7.67 -13.51
CA MET A 74 -32.80 -6.28 -13.87
C MET A 74 -31.78 -5.31 -13.29
N ALA A 75 -31.37 -5.49 -12.04
CA ALA A 75 -30.38 -4.64 -11.39
C ALA A 75 -29.02 -4.70 -12.12
N GLU A 76 -28.67 -5.87 -12.65
CA GLU A 76 -27.45 -6.05 -13.46
C GLU A 76 -27.62 -5.71 -14.94
N GLY A 77 -28.84 -5.38 -15.41
CA GLY A 77 -29.10 -4.98 -16.78
C GLY A 77 -29.21 -6.12 -17.80
N TYR A 78 -29.26 -7.39 -17.36
CA TYR A 78 -29.47 -8.52 -18.27
C TYR A 78 -30.89 -8.61 -18.84
N ILE A 79 -31.87 -8.12 -18.09
CA ILE A 79 -33.26 -8.03 -18.52
C ILE A 79 -33.84 -6.66 -18.19
N TYR A 80 -34.89 -6.30 -18.89
CA TYR A 80 -35.67 -5.07 -18.60
C TYR A 80 -37.16 -5.37 -18.55
N SER A 81 -37.92 -4.51 -17.89
CA SER A 81 -39.36 -4.66 -17.78
C SER A 81 -40.10 -3.59 -18.60
N ILE A 82 -41.15 -4.00 -19.27
CA ILE A 82 -42.11 -3.08 -19.91
C ILE A 82 -43.40 -3.14 -19.12
N PRO A 83 -43.90 -1.99 -18.60
CA PRO A 83 -45.14 -1.94 -17.85
C PRO A 83 -46.31 -2.62 -18.59
N LYS A 84 -47.01 -3.54 -17.89
CA LYS A 84 -48.13 -4.34 -18.39
C LYS A 84 -47.81 -5.32 -19.52
N LYS A 85 -46.53 -5.40 -19.98
CA LYS A 85 -46.13 -6.31 -21.07
C LYS A 85 -45.23 -7.45 -20.57
N GLY A 86 -44.40 -7.24 -19.53
CA GLY A 86 -43.59 -8.25 -18.91
C GLY A 86 -42.08 -7.98 -18.96
N PHE A 87 -41.29 -9.01 -18.87
CA PHE A 87 -39.82 -8.96 -18.81
C PHE A 87 -39.20 -9.41 -20.14
N TYR A 88 -38.10 -8.79 -20.52
CA TYR A 88 -37.45 -8.98 -21.81
C TYR A 88 -35.95 -9.02 -21.65
N VAL A 89 -35.25 -9.80 -22.46
CA VAL A 89 -33.80 -9.87 -22.52
C VAL A 89 -33.23 -8.55 -23.07
N ALA A 90 -32.22 -8.02 -22.41
CA ALA A 90 -31.54 -6.79 -22.84
C ALA A 90 -30.57 -7.04 -24.00
N ASP A 91 -30.33 -6.01 -24.83
CA ASP A 91 -29.27 -6.07 -25.85
C ASP A 91 -27.91 -5.79 -25.23
N LEU A 92 -27.10 -6.82 -25.07
CA LEU A 92 -25.75 -6.73 -24.51
C LEU A 92 -24.67 -6.48 -25.56
N ARG A 93 -25.01 -6.47 -26.86
CA ARG A 93 -24.04 -6.35 -27.94
C ARG A 93 -23.40 -4.96 -28.03
N GLU A 94 -24.10 -3.92 -27.62
CA GLU A 94 -23.53 -2.57 -27.56
C GLU A 94 -22.47 -2.40 -26.47
N LEU A 95 -22.43 -3.27 -25.48
CA LEU A 95 -21.44 -3.24 -24.40
C LEU A 95 -20.09 -3.90 -24.76
N ASN A 96 -19.86 -4.28 -26.04
CA ASN A 96 -18.63 -4.94 -26.47
C ASN A 96 -18.16 -6.06 -25.50
N LEU A 97 -19.10 -6.83 -24.94
CA LEU A 97 -18.76 -8.08 -24.28
C LEU A 97 -18.37 -9.12 -25.36
N THR A 98 -17.55 -8.64 -26.30
CA THR A 98 -16.88 -9.52 -27.24
C THR A 98 -16.05 -10.49 -26.44
N LYS A 99 -16.44 -11.74 -26.58
CA LYS A 99 -15.68 -12.94 -26.20
C LYS A 99 -15.11 -12.82 -24.80
N THR A 100 -15.73 -13.55 -23.90
CA THR A 100 -14.95 -14.16 -22.84
C THR A 100 -13.69 -14.70 -23.50
N LEU A 101 -12.63 -13.89 -23.48
CA LEU A 101 -11.32 -14.46 -23.46
C LEU A 101 -11.43 -15.45 -22.31
N SER A 102 -11.44 -16.73 -22.61
CA SER A 102 -11.03 -17.72 -21.66
C SER A 102 -9.61 -17.30 -21.30
N VAL A 103 -9.49 -16.40 -20.34
CA VAL A 103 -8.25 -16.17 -19.63
C VAL A 103 -8.06 -17.46 -18.88
N SER A 104 -7.54 -18.47 -19.59
CA SER A 104 -6.80 -19.53 -18.93
C SER A 104 -5.89 -18.77 -17.99
N PRO A 105 -5.98 -18.96 -16.66
CA PRO A 105 -5.04 -18.32 -15.77
C PRO A 105 -3.66 -18.66 -16.32
N SER A 106 -3.05 -17.66 -16.97
CA SER A 106 -1.71 -17.81 -17.47
C SER A 106 -0.88 -18.18 -16.26
N SER A 107 -0.41 -19.40 -16.23
CA SER A 107 0.49 -19.91 -15.19
C SER A 107 1.86 -19.19 -15.18
N THR A 108 1.97 -18.09 -15.91
CA THR A 108 3.09 -17.14 -15.85
C THR A 108 3.04 -16.26 -14.61
N LEU A 109 2.14 -16.56 -13.67
CA LEU A 109 2.15 -15.92 -12.38
C LEU A 109 3.40 -16.37 -11.62
N LEU A 110 4.40 -15.46 -11.67
CA LEU A 110 5.50 -15.39 -10.70
C LEU A 110 6.09 -16.77 -10.38
N SER A 111 7.12 -17.16 -11.11
CA SER A 111 8.03 -18.19 -10.57
C SER A 111 8.58 -17.63 -9.26
N PHE A 112 7.97 -18.02 -8.15
CA PHE A 112 8.61 -17.82 -6.86
C PHE A 112 9.96 -18.54 -6.96
N LYS A 113 11.04 -17.77 -6.96
CA LYS A 113 12.38 -18.36 -6.87
C LYS A 113 12.37 -19.28 -5.68
N GLU A 114 12.63 -20.57 -5.89
CA GLU A 114 12.81 -21.51 -4.81
C GLU A 114 13.84 -20.91 -3.85
N LYS A 115 13.51 -20.87 -2.55
CA LYS A 115 14.45 -20.38 -1.54
C LYS A 115 15.64 -21.35 -1.53
N VAL A 116 16.78 -20.89 -2.03
CA VAL A 116 18.03 -21.61 -1.89
C VAL A 116 18.34 -21.64 -0.38
N PRO A 117 18.53 -22.82 0.22
CA PRO A 117 18.91 -22.89 1.63
C PRO A 117 20.33 -22.42 1.80
N TYR A 118 20.51 -21.21 2.32
CA TYR A 118 21.82 -20.68 2.71
C TYR A 118 22.15 -21.10 4.15
N LEU A 119 23.44 -21.30 4.44
CA LEU A 119 23.92 -21.47 5.82
C LEU A 119 23.60 -20.24 6.68
N ALA A 120 23.72 -19.04 6.08
CA ALA A 120 23.32 -17.77 6.66
C ALA A 120 22.82 -16.86 5.53
N ASP A 121 21.66 -16.22 5.71
CA ASP A 121 21.11 -15.26 4.77
C ASP A 121 21.23 -13.85 5.33
N PHE A 122 22.19 -13.08 4.83
CA PHE A 122 22.40 -11.67 5.19
C PHE A 122 21.59 -10.69 4.34
N THR A 123 20.81 -11.19 3.38
CA THR A 123 20.00 -10.35 2.47
C THR A 123 18.58 -10.20 2.95
N SER A 124 18.10 -11.12 3.80
CA SER A 124 16.75 -11.06 4.35
C SER A 124 16.72 -10.17 5.60
N ASN A 125 15.67 -9.36 5.73
CA ASN A 125 15.38 -8.61 6.95
C ASN A 125 14.51 -9.45 7.92
N GLN A 126 14.73 -10.76 7.96
CA GLN A 126 13.98 -11.65 8.84
C GLN A 126 14.54 -11.58 10.26
N THR A 127 13.64 -11.44 11.22
CA THR A 127 13.97 -11.56 12.64
C THR A 127 13.86 -13.02 13.02
N ASP A 128 14.85 -13.53 13.76
CA ASP A 128 14.79 -14.87 14.30
C ASP A 128 13.63 -14.97 15.30
N SER A 129 12.76 -15.94 15.08
CA SER A 129 11.60 -16.16 15.91
C SER A 129 11.95 -16.59 17.35
N GLU A 130 13.14 -17.17 17.57
CA GLU A 130 13.60 -17.55 18.91
C GLU A 130 14.05 -16.34 19.73
N ILE A 131 14.52 -15.27 19.07
CA ILE A 131 14.98 -14.05 19.74
C ILE A 131 13.81 -13.10 20.04
N PHE A 132 12.74 -13.14 19.25
CA PHE A 132 11.60 -12.23 19.43
C PHE A 132 10.82 -12.58 20.71
N PRO A 133 10.60 -11.63 21.64
CA PRO A 133 9.98 -11.91 22.94
C PRO A 133 8.44 -12.04 22.84
N PHE A 134 7.94 -13.06 22.16
CA PHE A 134 6.51 -13.29 21.94
C PHE A 134 5.64 -13.26 23.19
N THR A 135 6.14 -13.79 24.30
CA THR A 135 5.39 -13.81 25.56
C THR A 135 5.14 -12.40 26.10
N ILE A 136 6.16 -11.54 26.05
CA ILE A 136 6.04 -10.14 26.48
C ILE A 136 5.12 -9.40 25.50
N TRP A 137 5.33 -9.56 24.20
CA TRP A 137 4.53 -8.94 23.16
C TRP A 137 3.04 -9.29 23.30
N ALA A 138 2.72 -10.59 23.44
CA ALA A 138 1.34 -11.05 23.58
C ALA A 138 0.66 -10.53 24.86
N ARG A 139 1.41 -10.41 25.97
CA ARG A 139 0.90 -9.83 27.20
C ARG A 139 0.58 -8.35 27.03
N THR A 140 1.53 -7.57 26.51
CA THR A 140 1.34 -6.13 26.27
C THR A 140 0.18 -5.85 25.32
N MET A 141 0.06 -6.62 24.23
CA MET A 141 -1.07 -6.50 23.30
C MET A 141 -2.41 -6.79 23.99
N ARG A 142 -2.47 -7.80 24.86
CA ARG A 142 -3.71 -8.12 25.60
C ARG A 142 -4.08 -7.02 26.59
N GLU A 143 -3.11 -6.46 27.29
CA GLU A 143 -3.32 -5.33 28.21
C GLU A 143 -3.89 -4.13 27.45
N LEU A 144 -3.25 -3.73 26.33
CA LEU A 144 -3.71 -2.64 25.49
C LEU A 144 -5.13 -2.85 24.93
N LEU A 145 -5.43 -4.06 24.43
CA LEU A 145 -6.75 -4.38 23.90
C LEU A 145 -7.85 -4.34 24.97
N ASN A 146 -7.53 -4.67 26.22
CA ASN A 146 -8.49 -4.64 27.29
C ASN A 146 -8.76 -3.23 27.84
N GLU A 147 -7.72 -2.39 27.90
CA GLU A 147 -7.77 -1.09 28.54
C GLU A 147 -8.20 0.04 27.61
N ASN A 148 -7.94 -0.11 26.28
CA ASN A 148 -8.06 0.98 25.32
C ASN A 148 -9.01 0.68 24.16
N GLN A 149 -10.02 -0.17 24.35
CA GLN A 149 -10.92 -0.64 23.28
C GLN A 149 -11.53 0.49 22.44
N GLN A 150 -12.04 1.54 23.09
CA GLN A 150 -12.65 2.67 22.41
C GLN A 150 -11.62 3.42 21.57
N GLN A 151 -10.46 3.75 22.14
CA GLN A 151 -9.41 4.51 21.48
C GLN A 151 -8.81 3.76 20.28
N LEU A 152 -8.75 2.41 20.36
CA LEU A 152 -8.26 1.56 19.26
C LEU A 152 -9.21 1.50 18.07
N MET A 153 -10.47 1.91 18.23
CA MET A 153 -11.46 2.00 17.14
C MET A 153 -11.54 3.39 16.52
N GLU A 154 -10.85 4.37 17.08
CA GLU A 154 -10.77 5.72 16.53
C GLU A 154 -9.73 5.77 15.40
N ASN A 155 -10.00 6.56 14.36
CA ASN A 155 -9.01 6.83 13.34
C ASN A 155 -7.84 7.59 13.94
N PRO A 156 -6.58 7.15 13.73
CA PRO A 156 -5.43 7.89 14.22
C PRO A 156 -5.36 9.26 13.55
N PRO A 157 -4.91 10.30 14.27
CA PRO A 157 -4.67 11.59 13.65
C PRO A 157 -3.52 11.51 12.65
N CYS A 158 -3.49 12.43 11.68
CA CYS A 158 -2.36 12.60 10.78
C CYS A 158 -1.05 12.67 11.58
N GLY A 159 -0.06 11.92 11.13
CA GLY A 159 1.24 11.79 11.83
C GLY A 159 1.27 10.74 12.94
N GLY A 160 0.14 10.10 13.28
CA GLY A 160 0.05 9.05 14.30
C GLY A 160 -0.43 9.54 15.66
N ILE A 161 -0.74 8.60 16.55
CA ILE A 161 -1.28 8.90 17.89
C ILE A 161 -0.25 9.64 18.76
N MET A 162 -0.70 10.66 19.49
CA MET A 162 0.16 11.52 20.30
C MET A 162 0.97 10.73 21.34
N ALA A 163 0.38 9.72 21.96
CA ALA A 163 1.07 8.89 22.95
C ALA A 163 2.31 8.18 22.38
N LEU A 164 2.23 7.67 21.14
CA LEU A 164 3.39 7.06 20.46
C LEU A 164 4.42 8.10 20.08
N ARG A 165 4.00 9.25 19.55
CA ARG A 165 4.92 10.36 19.19
C ARG A 165 5.64 10.90 20.41
N GLN A 166 4.96 11.05 21.55
CA GLN A 166 5.58 11.44 22.81
C GLN A 166 6.61 10.38 23.28
N ALA A 167 6.24 9.10 23.25
CA ALA A 167 7.17 8.02 23.62
C ALA A 167 8.41 7.98 22.73
N ILE A 168 8.26 8.26 21.41
CA ILE A 168 9.40 8.37 20.49
C ILE A 168 10.25 9.60 20.83
N ALA A 169 9.65 10.76 21.13
CA ALA A 169 10.39 11.97 21.54
C ALA A 169 11.22 11.71 22.81
N ASP A 170 10.61 11.10 23.82
CA ASP A 170 11.29 10.75 25.09
C ASP A 170 12.43 9.75 24.85
N TYR A 171 12.20 8.76 23.99
CA TYR A 171 13.22 7.78 23.59
C TYR A 171 14.39 8.46 22.86
N LEU A 172 14.12 9.33 21.87
CA LEU A 172 15.15 10.06 21.14
C LEU A 172 15.96 10.97 22.06
N HIS A 173 15.30 11.61 23.02
CA HIS A 173 15.99 12.42 24.02
C HIS A 173 16.94 11.57 24.89
N ALA A 174 16.43 10.48 25.46
CA ALA A 174 17.21 9.62 26.35
C ALA A 174 18.33 8.87 25.62
N PHE A 175 18.08 8.44 24.39
CA PHE A 175 18.96 7.53 23.68
C PHE A 175 19.91 8.21 22.69
N ARG A 176 19.46 9.32 22.05
CA ARG A 176 20.23 10.04 21.03
C ARG A 176 20.58 11.49 21.42
N GLY A 177 20.06 11.96 22.56
CA GLY A 177 20.24 13.35 22.99
C GLY A 177 19.53 14.38 22.10
N MET A 178 18.57 13.91 21.29
CA MET A 178 17.76 14.78 20.42
C MET A 178 16.63 15.43 21.22
N VAL A 179 16.43 16.72 21.04
CA VAL A 179 15.31 17.47 21.62
C VAL A 179 14.33 17.80 20.51
N VAL A 180 13.24 17.04 20.45
CA VAL A 180 12.24 17.17 19.39
C VAL A 180 10.84 17.33 19.97
N ASN A 181 9.99 18.14 19.32
CA ASN A 181 8.59 18.23 19.68
C ASN A 181 7.83 17.01 19.10
N PRO A 182 6.96 16.34 19.85
CA PRO A 182 6.12 15.26 19.33
C PRO A 182 5.33 15.62 18.06
N GLU A 183 5.01 16.89 17.85
CA GLU A 183 4.35 17.35 16.62
C GLU A 183 5.23 17.26 15.37
N GLN A 184 6.55 17.27 15.52
CA GLN A 184 7.51 17.06 14.42
C GLN A 184 7.63 15.61 14.00
N ILE A 185 7.12 14.68 14.83
CA ILE A 185 7.24 13.25 14.61
C ILE A 185 6.05 12.75 13.78
N ILE A 186 6.37 12.14 12.64
CA ILE A 186 5.39 11.50 11.77
C ILE A 186 5.67 10.00 11.76
N VAL A 187 4.68 9.21 12.18
CA VAL A 187 4.73 7.74 12.21
C VAL A 187 4.19 7.19 10.90
N GLY A 188 4.85 6.18 10.36
CA GLY A 188 4.47 5.55 9.10
C GLY A 188 4.61 4.03 9.09
N ALA A 189 3.97 3.39 8.12
CA ALA A 189 3.97 1.94 7.93
C ALA A 189 5.22 1.43 7.18
N GLY A 190 6.39 1.78 7.67
CA GLY A 190 7.68 1.48 7.06
C GLY A 190 8.29 2.69 6.34
N THR A 191 9.61 2.61 6.09
CA THR A 191 10.35 3.72 5.48
C THR A 191 9.89 4.04 4.06
N GLU A 192 9.45 3.05 3.29
CA GLU A 192 8.93 3.27 1.94
C GLU A 192 7.72 4.21 1.92
N TYR A 193 6.82 4.06 2.89
CA TYR A 193 5.69 4.97 3.06
C TYR A 193 6.15 6.40 3.38
N LEU A 194 7.13 6.54 4.27
CA LEU A 194 7.69 7.84 4.65
C LEU A 194 8.41 8.52 3.48
N TYR A 195 9.16 7.78 2.65
CA TYR A 195 9.76 8.35 1.43
C TYR A 195 8.70 8.92 0.49
N GLY A 196 7.56 8.22 0.32
CA GLY A 196 6.45 8.74 -0.46
C GLY A 196 5.87 10.04 0.08
N LEU A 197 5.74 10.16 1.40
CA LEU A 197 5.31 11.40 2.04
C LEU A 197 6.34 12.52 1.88
N LEU A 198 7.64 12.21 2.00
CA LEU A 198 8.70 13.21 1.82
C LEU A 198 8.76 13.75 0.40
N ILE A 199 8.62 12.92 -0.61
CA ILE A 199 8.57 13.36 -2.01
C ILE A 199 7.37 14.29 -2.23
N GLN A 200 6.20 13.94 -1.69
CA GLN A 200 5.02 14.80 -1.79
C GLN A 200 5.19 16.13 -1.03
N LEU A 201 5.92 16.12 0.08
CA LEU A 201 6.17 17.30 0.90
C LEU A 201 7.18 18.24 0.24
N LEU A 202 8.34 17.69 -0.15
CA LEU A 202 9.49 18.45 -0.65
C LEU A 202 9.38 18.83 -2.13
N GLY A 203 8.74 17.97 -2.94
CA GLY A 203 8.53 18.13 -4.38
C GLY A 203 9.18 17.03 -5.20
N ASP A 204 8.53 16.67 -6.28
CA ASP A 204 9.00 15.72 -7.30
C ASP A 204 9.85 16.40 -8.38
N ASP A 205 9.85 17.74 -8.38
CA ASP A 205 10.67 18.60 -9.23
C ASP A 205 12.12 18.76 -8.72
N LYS A 206 12.42 18.25 -7.53
CA LYS A 206 13.74 18.33 -6.90
C LYS A 206 14.68 17.22 -7.39
N ILE A 207 15.99 17.49 -7.31
CA ILE A 207 17.03 16.52 -7.59
C ILE A 207 17.49 15.91 -6.27
N TYR A 208 17.24 14.59 -6.13
CA TYR A 208 17.63 13.84 -4.94
C TYR A 208 19.03 13.24 -5.11
N GLY A 209 19.88 13.34 -4.12
CA GLY A 209 21.16 12.64 -4.06
C GLY A 209 21.01 11.33 -3.28
N ILE A 210 21.59 10.25 -3.78
CA ILE A 210 21.71 8.98 -3.07
C ILE A 210 23.18 8.55 -3.01
N GLU A 211 23.57 7.87 -1.95
CA GLU A 211 24.93 7.38 -1.76
C GLU A 211 25.30 6.31 -2.79
N ASN A 212 26.54 6.37 -3.33
CA ASN A 212 27.07 5.37 -4.27
C ASN A 212 28.50 4.92 -3.87
N PRO A 213 28.69 3.63 -3.49
CA PRO A 213 27.66 2.60 -3.35
C PRO A 213 26.67 2.92 -2.23
N GLY A 214 25.43 2.41 -2.32
CA GLY A 214 24.40 2.68 -1.33
C GLY A 214 23.32 1.59 -1.31
N TYR A 215 22.24 1.82 -0.57
CA TYR A 215 21.14 0.87 -0.47
C TYR A 215 20.30 0.87 -1.76
N PRO A 216 20.33 -0.22 -2.58
CA PRO A 216 19.75 -0.20 -3.93
C PRO A 216 18.23 0.00 -3.98
N LYS A 217 17.55 -0.19 -2.85
CA LYS A 217 16.09 -0.04 -2.78
C LYS A 217 15.65 1.41 -2.88
N ILE A 218 16.49 2.35 -2.41
CA ILE A 218 16.19 3.80 -2.47
C ILE A 218 16.06 4.25 -3.91
N ALA A 219 17.03 3.88 -4.77
CA ALA A 219 16.98 4.18 -6.20
C ALA A 219 15.68 3.65 -6.85
N LYS A 220 15.32 2.38 -6.56
CA LYS A 220 14.08 1.78 -7.09
C LYS A 220 12.81 2.49 -6.61
N ILE A 221 12.81 3.04 -5.40
CA ILE A 221 11.67 3.82 -4.88
C ILE A 221 11.57 5.14 -5.65
N TYR A 222 12.68 5.86 -5.83
CA TYR A 222 12.70 7.10 -6.60
C TYR A 222 12.31 6.88 -8.06
N ASP A 223 12.82 5.81 -8.71
CA ASP A 223 12.41 5.41 -10.06
C ASP A 223 10.88 5.17 -10.14
N SER A 224 10.33 4.44 -9.16
CA SER A 224 8.90 4.11 -9.14
C SER A 224 7.99 5.32 -8.93
N MET A 225 8.53 6.38 -8.34
CA MET A 225 7.84 7.64 -8.09
C MET A 225 8.18 8.73 -9.12
N HIS A 226 8.94 8.37 -10.16
CA HIS A 226 9.37 9.27 -11.23
C HIS A 226 10.14 10.52 -10.75
N VAL A 227 10.90 10.37 -9.67
CA VAL A 227 11.71 11.44 -9.08
C VAL A 227 13.11 11.40 -9.69
N SER A 228 13.63 12.57 -10.04
CA SER A 228 15.01 12.72 -10.51
C SER A 228 16.01 12.51 -9.37
N TYR A 229 16.99 11.64 -9.56
CA TYR A 229 18.06 11.45 -8.58
C TYR A 229 19.42 11.26 -9.24
N SER A 230 20.48 11.57 -8.48
CA SER A 230 21.87 11.34 -8.86
C SER A 230 22.60 10.50 -7.82
N ALA A 231 23.45 9.61 -8.31
CA ALA A 231 24.36 8.83 -7.47
C ALA A 231 25.55 9.70 -7.05
N ILE A 232 25.77 9.84 -5.75
CA ILE A 232 26.78 10.73 -5.18
C ILE A 232 27.95 9.91 -4.66
N ASP A 233 29.14 10.24 -5.10
CA ASP A 233 30.35 9.55 -4.73
C ASP A 233 30.69 9.70 -3.24
N LEU A 234 31.27 8.65 -2.69
CA LEU A 234 31.76 8.57 -1.32
C LEU A 234 33.28 8.56 -1.30
N ASP A 235 33.85 9.20 -0.31
CA ASP A 235 35.24 9.03 0.09
C ASP A 235 35.35 8.24 1.41
N GLU A 236 36.52 8.23 2.04
CA GLU A 236 36.75 7.55 3.33
C GLU A 236 35.94 8.17 4.50
N HIS A 237 35.34 9.34 4.30
CA HIS A 237 34.56 10.10 5.28
C HIS A 237 33.05 10.16 4.93
N GLY A 238 32.62 9.47 3.89
CA GLY A 238 31.23 9.45 3.42
C GLY A 238 31.00 10.36 2.21
N VAL A 239 29.83 10.99 2.13
CA VAL A 239 29.40 11.79 0.97
C VAL A 239 30.38 12.95 0.67
N CYS A 240 30.82 13.04 -0.60
CA CYS A 240 31.69 14.11 -1.08
C CYS A 240 30.90 15.39 -1.34
N ILE A 241 31.26 16.49 -0.67
CA ILE A 241 30.52 17.77 -0.77
C ILE A 241 30.59 18.37 -2.18
N TYR A 242 31.74 18.30 -2.86
CA TYR A 242 31.89 18.80 -4.22
C TYR A 242 30.96 18.06 -5.20
N SER A 243 30.72 16.77 -4.99
CA SER A 243 29.83 15.99 -5.83
C SER A 243 28.36 16.43 -5.68
N LEU A 244 27.96 16.92 -4.51
CA LEU A 244 26.62 17.51 -4.30
C LEU A 244 26.42 18.79 -5.11
N GLU A 245 27.45 19.61 -5.19
CA GLU A 245 27.42 20.85 -5.94
C GLU A 245 27.45 20.62 -7.45
N ASP A 246 28.31 19.70 -7.92
CA ASP A 246 28.41 19.32 -9.33
C ASP A 246 27.11 18.73 -9.91
N HIS A 247 26.40 17.93 -9.11
CA HIS A 247 25.13 17.32 -9.50
C HIS A 247 23.91 18.20 -9.20
N GLN A 248 24.10 19.40 -8.66
CA GLN A 248 23.02 20.33 -8.32
C GLN A 248 21.96 19.71 -7.41
N ILE A 249 22.39 18.98 -6.38
CA ILE A 249 21.50 18.27 -5.47
C ILE A 249 20.70 19.24 -4.60
N ASP A 250 19.39 19.03 -4.53
CA ASP A 250 18.49 19.73 -3.60
C ASP A 250 18.31 18.94 -2.30
N ILE A 251 18.10 17.63 -2.40
CA ILE A 251 17.80 16.79 -1.25
C ILE A 251 18.83 15.65 -1.18
N MET A 252 19.65 15.62 -0.15
CA MET A 252 20.62 14.53 0.03
C MET A 252 20.09 13.46 0.99
N HIS A 253 19.98 12.21 0.53
CA HIS A 253 19.60 11.06 1.33
C HIS A 253 20.85 10.23 1.68
N LEU A 254 21.17 10.12 2.96
CA LEU A 254 22.39 9.46 3.43
C LEU A 254 22.21 8.78 4.79
N SER A 255 23.12 7.82 5.10
CA SER A 255 23.13 7.06 6.35
C SER A 255 24.45 7.34 7.11
N PRO A 256 24.61 8.47 7.79
CA PRO A 256 25.90 8.95 8.28
C PRO A 256 26.40 8.23 9.54
N SER A 257 25.51 7.55 10.26
CA SER A 257 25.87 6.83 11.48
C SER A 257 26.43 5.46 11.22
N HIS A 258 25.98 4.79 10.13
CA HIS A 258 26.43 3.48 9.70
C HIS A 258 26.04 3.26 8.25
N HIS A 259 26.92 3.67 7.35
CA HIS A 259 26.67 3.59 5.92
C HIS A 259 26.57 2.14 5.42
N PHE A 260 25.52 1.83 4.68
CA PHE A 260 25.36 0.55 3.99
C PHE A 260 25.75 0.68 2.50
N PRO A 261 26.63 -0.21 1.95
CA PRO A 261 27.18 -1.43 2.58
C PRO A 261 28.58 -1.27 3.16
N THR A 262 29.19 -0.10 3.14
CA THR A 262 30.62 0.06 3.44
C THR A 262 30.96 0.07 4.92
N GLY A 263 30.00 0.37 5.80
CA GLY A 263 30.21 0.55 7.23
C GLY A 263 30.91 1.86 7.60
N ILE A 264 31.07 2.78 6.66
CA ILE A 264 31.66 4.11 6.93
C ILE A 264 30.79 4.83 7.96
N ILE A 265 31.47 5.45 8.93
CA ILE A 265 30.87 6.36 9.88
C ILE A 265 31.32 7.77 9.51
N THR A 266 30.39 8.63 9.14
CA THR A 266 30.67 10.01 8.76
C THR A 266 31.20 10.79 9.96
N PRO A 267 32.44 11.29 9.92
CA PRO A 267 33.05 12.01 11.04
C PRO A 267 32.38 13.38 11.25
N ILE A 268 32.56 13.93 12.45
CA ILE A 268 31.90 15.18 12.83
C ILE A 268 32.26 16.36 11.90
N SER A 269 33.49 16.42 11.39
CA SER A 269 33.88 17.44 10.42
C SER A 269 33.04 17.40 9.16
N ARG A 270 32.86 16.21 8.56
CA ARG A 270 32.03 16.04 7.36
C ARG A 270 30.56 16.30 7.66
N ARG A 271 30.05 16.00 8.86
CA ARG A 271 28.69 16.34 9.28
C ARG A 271 28.46 17.86 9.26
N TYR A 272 29.42 18.66 9.75
CA TYR A 272 29.34 20.12 9.65
C TYR A 272 29.47 20.63 8.22
N GLU A 273 30.27 20.00 7.37
CA GLU A 273 30.34 20.35 5.95
C GLU A 273 28.97 20.09 5.25
N LEU A 274 28.31 18.96 5.52
CA LEU A 274 26.99 18.64 5.01
C LEU A 274 25.92 19.65 5.48
N LEU A 275 25.91 19.97 6.77
CA LEU A 275 25.02 21.02 7.30
C LEU A 275 25.29 22.38 6.68
N GLY A 276 26.59 22.75 6.50
CA GLY A 276 27.00 23.94 5.80
C GLY A 276 26.55 23.97 4.33
N TRP A 277 26.56 22.81 3.64
CA TRP A 277 26.02 22.70 2.29
C TRP A 277 24.50 22.91 2.26
N ALA A 278 23.77 22.28 3.18
CA ALA A 278 22.32 22.40 3.23
C ALA A 278 21.86 23.83 3.60
N SER A 279 22.60 24.52 4.47
CA SER A 279 22.25 25.88 4.91
C SER A 279 22.47 26.99 3.85
N LYS A 280 23.18 26.68 2.75
CA LYS A 280 23.44 27.65 1.67
C LYS A 280 22.20 27.94 0.81
N ASP A 281 21.17 27.08 0.84
CA ASP A 281 19.95 27.25 0.04
C ASP A 281 18.72 26.87 0.85
N GLU A 282 17.64 27.64 0.71
CA GLU A 282 16.39 27.38 1.43
C GLU A 282 15.72 26.07 1.02
N ASN A 283 15.92 25.63 -0.22
CA ASN A 283 15.33 24.40 -0.78
C ASN A 283 16.15 23.15 -0.50
N ARG A 284 17.36 23.26 0.06
CA ARG A 284 18.20 22.12 0.38
C ARG A 284 17.81 21.49 1.70
N TYR A 285 17.72 20.16 1.71
CA TYR A 285 17.49 19.35 2.92
C TYR A 285 18.37 18.10 2.91
N ILE A 286 18.55 17.53 4.10
CA ILE A 286 19.22 16.24 4.29
C ILE A 286 18.24 15.27 4.89
N ILE A 287 18.08 14.09 4.29
CA ILE A 287 17.38 12.95 4.87
C ILE A 287 18.44 12.07 5.53
N GLU A 288 18.46 12.07 6.86
CA GLU A 288 19.32 11.21 7.68
C GLU A 288 18.60 9.89 7.99
N ASP A 289 18.98 8.80 7.33
CA ASP A 289 18.45 7.45 7.57
C ASP A 289 19.30 6.73 8.61
N ASP A 290 18.78 6.61 9.83
CA ASP A 290 19.45 6.03 11.00
C ASP A 290 18.82 4.66 11.35
N TYR A 291 18.81 3.76 10.37
CA TYR A 291 18.03 2.51 10.32
C TYR A 291 18.38 1.45 11.37
N ASP A 292 19.52 1.55 12.03
CA ASP A 292 20.05 0.56 12.99
C ASP A 292 20.65 1.20 14.26
N SER A 293 20.16 2.38 14.61
CA SER A 293 20.69 3.22 15.70
C SER A 293 20.76 2.53 17.06
N GLU A 294 19.91 1.53 17.29
CA GLU A 294 19.85 0.75 18.54
C GLU A 294 20.91 -0.33 18.60
N LEU A 295 21.45 -0.77 17.46
CA LEU A 295 22.46 -1.82 17.39
C LEU A 295 23.85 -1.21 17.59
N ARG A 296 24.34 -1.25 18.85
CA ARG A 296 25.64 -0.72 19.21
C ARG A 296 26.63 -1.84 19.48
N LEU A 297 27.69 -1.86 18.71
CA LEU A 297 28.79 -2.83 18.90
C LEU A 297 29.81 -2.35 19.93
N GLY A 298 29.75 -1.12 20.40
CA GLY A 298 30.61 -0.54 21.45
C GLY A 298 30.65 1.00 21.38
N GLY A 299 31.07 1.62 22.50
CA GLY A 299 31.29 3.07 22.58
C GLY A 299 30.03 3.93 22.86
N LYS A 300 30.26 5.25 22.93
CA LYS A 300 29.16 6.24 23.06
C LYS A 300 28.52 6.48 21.70
N PRO A 301 27.21 6.78 21.66
CA PRO A 301 26.57 7.15 20.41
C PRO A 301 27.21 8.38 19.78
N ILE A 302 27.41 8.32 18.47
CA ILE A 302 27.81 9.50 17.70
C ILE A 302 26.58 10.41 17.58
N PRO A 303 26.72 11.74 17.79
CA PRO A 303 25.60 12.65 17.58
C PRO A 303 25.03 12.53 16.17
N THR A 304 23.71 12.56 16.03
CA THR A 304 23.06 12.58 14.71
C THR A 304 23.30 13.93 14.01
N LEU A 305 23.14 13.99 12.69
CA LEU A 305 23.10 15.27 11.98
C LEU A 305 22.00 16.17 12.55
N GLN A 306 20.81 15.59 12.79
CA GLN A 306 19.66 16.29 13.37
C GLN A 306 19.98 16.88 14.74
N SER A 307 20.70 16.17 15.63
CA SER A 307 21.00 16.67 16.99
C SER A 307 21.98 17.84 17.03
N ILE A 308 22.74 18.06 15.96
CA ILE A 308 23.69 19.17 15.83
C ILE A 308 23.27 20.23 14.79
N ASP A 309 22.10 20.02 14.16
CA ASP A 309 21.55 20.95 13.18
C ASP A 309 20.94 22.18 13.86
N VAL A 310 21.49 23.33 13.57
CA VAL A 310 20.97 24.63 14.01
C VAL A 310 20.23 25.40 12.92
N SER A 311 20.19 24.84 11.72
CA SER A 311 19.67 25.48 10.50
C SER A 311 18.31 24.93 10.06
N ASP A 312 17.73 23.97 10.81
CA ASP A 312 16.43 23.34 10.52
C ASP A 312 16.37 22.70 9.13
N LYS A 313 17.45 21.93 8.77
CA LYS A 313 17.66 21.34 7.45
C LYS A 313 17.64 19.80 7.43
N VAL A 314 17.63 19.15 8.59
CA VAL A 314 17.74 17.70 8.67
C VAL A 314 16.40 17.06 8.98
N ILE A 315 15.98 16.15 8.09
CA ILE A 315 14.86 15.24 8.28
C ILE A 315 15.45 13.93 8.80
N TYR A 316 15.20 13.60 10.06
CA TYR A 316 15.68 12.36 10.64
C TYR A 316 14.68 11.24 10.42
N MET A 317 15.17 10.06 10.02
CA MET A 317 14.34 8.86 9.82
C MET A 317 14.87 7.68 10.61
N ASN A 318 13.97 6.87 11.15
CA ASN A 318 14.30 5.63 11.82
C ASN A 318 13.18 4.59 11.65
N THR A 319 13.50 3.33 11.93
CA THR A 319 12.58 2.20 11.82
C THR A 319 12.79 1.20 12.95
N PHE A 320 11.69 0.63 13.47
CA PHE A 320 11.76 -0.47 14.44
C PHE A 320 11.96 -1.84 13.77
N THR A 321 12.25 -1.87 12.48
CA THR A 321 12.45 -3.10 11.70
C THR A 321 13.59 -3.98 12.24
N LYS A 322 14.68 -3.36 12.68
CA LYS A 322 15.87 -4.08 13.16
C LYS A 322 15.79 -4.45 14.64
N THR A 323 15.09 -3.65 15.43
CA THR A 323 15.01 -3.81 16.89
C THR A 323 13.82 -4.65 17.33
N LEU A 324 12.69 -4.57 16.64
CA LEU A 324 11.53 -5.39 16.91
C LEU A 324 11.38 -6.49 15.87
N SER A 325 10.82 -6.17 14.73
CA SER A 325 10.66 -7.11 13.62
C SER A 325 10.30 -6.35 12.34
N SER A 326 10.73 -6.88 11.19
CA SER A 326 10.34 -6.37 9.88
C SER A 326 8.83 -6.47 9.61
N THR A 327 8.12 -7.32 10.34
CA THR A 327 6.68 -7.54 10.21
C THR A 327 5.84 -6.52 10.97
N VAL A 328 6.40 -5.82 11.96
CA VAL A 328 5.69 -4.79 12.75
C VAL A 328 5.38 -3.55 11.91
N ARG A 329 6.23 -3.26 10.92
CA ARG A 329 6.03 -2.17 9.94
C ARG A 329 5.85 -0.78 10.56
N ILE A 330 6.58 -0.46 11.62
CA ILE A 330 6.58 0.88 12.23
C ILE A 330 7.91 1.56 11.92
N SER A 331 7.83 2.73 11.32
CA SER A 331 8.93 3.68 11.12
C SER A 331 8.44 5.08 11.47
N TYR A 332 9.35 5.99 11.67
CA TYR A 332 9.01 7.38 11.93
C TYR A 332 10.04 8.32 11.32
N MET A 333 9.61 9.55 11.08
CA MET A 333 10.49 10.65 10.73
C MET A 333 10.28 11.83 11.67
N VAL A 334 11.33 12.59 11.89
CA VAL A 334 11.31 13.88 12.60
C VAL A 334 11.54 14.97 11.58
N LEU A 335 10.54 15.78 11.37
CA LEU A 335 10.62 16.91 10.44
C LEU A 335 11.26 18.12 11.08
N PRO A 336 12.03 18.92 10.33
CA PRO A 336 12.35 20.30 10.66
C PRO A 336 11.09 21.08 11.04
N ALA A 337 11.20 22.02 11.96
CA ALA A 337 10.05 22.81 12.39
C ALA A 337 9.37 23.54 11.22
N SER A 338 10.16 24.07 10.29
CA SER A 338 9.69 24.71 9.05
C SER A 338 8.86 23.81 8.15
N LEU A 339 9.20 22.51 8.07
CA LEU A 339 8.46 21.54 7.27
C LEU A 339 7.25 20.94 8.00
N THR A 340 7.21 21.00 9.32
CA THR A 340 6.13 20.43 10.13
C THR A 340 4.80 21.12 9.82
N GLU A 341 4.76 22.44 9.83
CA GLU A 341 3.55 23.20 9.49
C GLU A 341 3.10 22.91 8.05
N LEU A 342 4.06 22.88 7.12
CA LEU A 342 3.78 22.58 5.71
C LEU A 342 3.22 21.16 5.55
N PHE A 343 3.74 20.19 6.29
CA PHE A 343 3.25 18.82 6.28
C PHE A 343 1.78 18.75 6.68
N TYR A 344 1.41 19.29 7.82
CA TYR A 344 0.01 19.27 8.29
C TYR A 344 -0.93 20.09 7.39
N LYS A 345 -0.44 21.15 6.75
CA LYS A 345 -1.23 21.91 5.78
C LYS A 345 -1.46 21.16 4.47
N LYS A 346 -0.44 20.46 3.97
CA LYS A 346 -0.43 19.83 2.64
C LYS A 346 -0.94 18.38 2.65
N LEU A 347 -0.64 17.64 3.72
CA LEU A 347 -0.79 16.18 3.80
C LEU A 347 -1.68 15.70 4.97
N SER A 348 -2.50 16.59 5.55
CA SER A 348 -3.38 16.26 6.69
C SER A 348 -4.45 15.20 6.41
N PHE A 349 -4.62 14.82 5.16
CA PHE A 349 -5.60 13.79 4.75
C PHE A 349 -5.07 12.34 4.84
N TYR A 350 -3.80 12.16 5.16
CA TYR A 350 -3.18 10.85 5.38
C TYR A 350 -3.51 10.26 6.76
#